data_054675511d5abcfe6ac11c95349c65dd
#
_entry.id   054675511d5abcfe6ac11c95349c65dd
#
_cell.length_a   1.000
_cell.length_b   1.000
_cell.length_c   1.000
_cell.angle_alpha   90.00
_cell.angle_beta   90.00
_cell.angle_gamma   90.00
#
_symmetry.space_group_name_H-M   'P 1'
#
loop_
_entity.id
_entity.type
_entity.pdbx_description
1 polymer ?
#
loop_
_entity_poly.entity_id
_entity_poly.type
_entity_poly.pdbx_seq_one_letter_code
_entity_poly.pdbx_strand_id
1 'polypeptide(L)'
;MRIGLVRHFRVDIKKNRFMTSEGYNKYSHDYDFADVIPNEVVIDKDWDKCYCSILPRAMKTARTIYHGDIIPTDKLREIPSAAAFKFKFFLPYNLWAILNRLVWSLNRPVNPEGKSRTSQRINEIMDTIFMDSAENILIVSHAGTMYEIERILRRKGFKGPFFFKPRNGKLYIYEKK
;
A
#
# COMPACT_ATOMS: atom_id res chain seq x y z
N MET A 1 -17.74 11.80 7.91
CA MET A 1 -17.04 10.86 7.02
C MET A 1 -16.00 10.07 7.79
N ARG A 2 -15.96 8.76 7.62
CA ARG A 2 -15.05 7.81 8.28
C ARG A 2 -14.28 7.02 7.23
N ILE A 3 -12.97 6.93 7.34
CA ILE A 3 -12.11 6.22 6.40
C ILE A 3 -11.28 5.18 7.17
N GLY A 4 -11.43 3.91 6.78
CA GLY A 4 -10.65 2.80 7.29
C GLY A 4 -9.50 2.44 6.34
N LEU A 5 -8.28 2.39 6.84
CA LEU A 5 -7.14 1.92 6.07
C LEU A 5 -6.73 0.54 6.53
N VAL A 6 -6.62 -0.41 5.60
CA VAL A 6 -6.11 -1.76 5.85
C VAL A 6 -4.94 -2.05 4.94
N ARG A 7 -3.81 -2.44 5.52
CA ARG A 7 -2.72 -3.01 4.75
C ARG A 7 -3.04 -4.48 4.43
N HIS A 8 -2.84 -4.88 3.17
CA HIS A 8 -3.01 -6.28 2.75
C HIS A 8 -2.41 -7.27 3.75
N PHE A 9 -2.91 -8.50 3.80
CA PHE A 9 -2.37 -9.59 4.61
C PHE A 9 -0.88 -9.84 4.34
N ARG A 10 -0.22 -10.56 5.24
CA ARG A 10 1.18 -10.92 5.07
C ARG A 10 1.35 -11.80 3.84
N VAL A 11 2.26 -11.42 2.95
CA VAL A 11 2.59 -12.22 1.77
C VAL A 11 3.36 -13.48 2.18
N ASP A 12 2.97 -14.61 1.61
CA ASP A 12 3.61 -15.91 1.83
C ASP A 12 4.78 -16.08 0.86
N ILE A 13 5.89 -15.48 1.19
CA ILE A 13 7.12 -15.56 0.40
C ILE A 13 8.36 -15.58 1.30
N LYS A 14 9.30 -16.45 0.98
CA LYS A 14 10.59 -16.51 1.66
C LYS A 14 11.47 -15.36 1.20
N LYS A 15 11.91 -14.56 2.15
CA LYS A 15 12.82 -13.45 1.90
C LYS A 15 14.27 -13.84 2.20
N ASN A 16 15.14 -13.75 1.21
CA ASN A 16 16.57 -13.90 1.43
C ASN A 16 17.13 -12.65 2.11
N ARG A 17 18.06 -12.86 3.05
CA ARG A 17 18.70 -11.76 3.79
C ARG A 17 19.61 -10.91 2.90
N PHE A 18 20.28 -11.54 1.94
CA PHE A 18 21.20 -10.91 1.00
C PHE A 18 20.78 -11.22 -0.43
N MET A 19 20.88 -10.24 -1.32
CA MET A 19 20.47 -10.35 -2.73
C MET A 19 21.39 -9.53 -3.62
N THR A 20 21.57 -9.97 -4.87
CA THR A 20 22.08 -9.12 -5.95
C THR A 20 20.97 -8.18 -6.42
N SER A 21 21.27 -7.23 -7.31
CA SER A 21 20.22 -6.38 -7.92
C SER A 21 19.17 -7.18 -8.68
N GLU A 22 19.57 -8.21 -9.41
CA GLU A 22 18.65 -9.10 -10.12
C GLU A 22 17.80 -9.91 -9.13
N GLY A 23 18.42 -10.44 -8.07
CA GLY A 23 17.72 -11.15 -7.00
C GLY A 23 16.68 -10.27 -6.30
N TYR A 24 16.99 -8.99 -6.07
CA TYR A 24 16.05 -8.04 -5.49
C TYR A 24 14.88 -7.74 -6.44
N ASN A 25 15.15 -7.53 -7.73
CA ASN A 25 14.10 -7.29 -8.72
C ASN A 25 13.19 -8.52 -8.88
N LYS A 26 13.79 -9.73 -8.95
CA LYS A 26 13.03 -10.98 -9.00
C LYS A 26 12.16 -11.14 -7.76
N TYR A 27 12.72 -10.92 -6.57
CA TYR A 27 11.96 -10.99 -5.32
C TYR A 27 10.80 -9.98 -5.31
N SER A 28 11.02 -8.75 -5.77
CA SER A 28 9.97 -7.72 -5.84
C SER A 28 8.84 -8.14 -6.78
N HIS A 29 9.18 -8.70 -7.93
CA HIS A 29 8.21 -9.25 -8.87
C HIS A 29 7.43 -10.43 -8.25
N ASP A 30 8.13 -11.43 -7.71
CA ASP A 30 7.51 -12.60 -7.12
C ASP A 30 6.60 -12.22 -5.92
N TYR A 31 6.98 -11.20 -5.16
CA TYR A 31 6.19 -10.65 -4.05
C TYR A 31 4.84 -10.09 -4.53
N ASP A 32 4.77 -9.51 -5.74
CA ASP A 32 3.53 -8.94 -6.26
C ASP A 32 2.49 -10.02 -6.61
N PHE A 33 2.94 -11.24 -6.96
CA PHE A 33 2.10 -12.36 -7.37
C PHE A 33 1.93 -13.44 -6.30
N ALA A 34 2.73 -13.41 -5.24
CA ALA A 34 2.66 -14.41 -4.17
C ALA A 34 1.34 -14.31 -3.40
N ASP A 35 0.93 -15.45 -2.84
CA ASP A 35 -0.26 -15.56 -2.02
C ASP A 35 -0.10 -14.85 -0.66
N VAL A 36 -1.19 -14.74 0.08
CA VAL A 36 -1.21 -14.12 1.41
C VAL A 36 -1.67 -15.11 2.47
N ILE A 37 -1.15 -14.91 3.67
CA ILE A 37 -1.56 -15.63 4.87
C ILE A 37 -2.58 -14.73 5.58
N PRO A 38 -3.87 -15.11 5.58
CA PRO A 38 -4.90 -14.34 6.29
C PRO A 38 -4.62 -14.29 7.79
N ASN A 39 -5.02 -13.21 8.41
CA ASN A 39 -5.13 -13.09 9.87
C ASN A 39 -6.49 -12.51 10.21
N GLU A 40 -6.91 -12.69 11.44
CA GLU A 40 -8.15 -12.09 11.92
C GLU A 40 -8.06 -10.57 11.88
N VAL A 41 -9.04 -9.96 11.22
CA VAL A 41 -9.24 -8.51 11.17
C VAL A 41 -10.64 -8.24 11.66
N VAL A 42 -10.74 -7.58 12.78
CA VAL A 42 -12.04 -7.11 13.26
C VAL A 42 -12.42 -5.91 12.40
N ILE A 43 -13.35 -6.14 11.49
CA ILE A 43 -13.99 -5.11 10.68
C ILE A 43 -15.41 -4.97 11.22
N ASP A 44 -15.75 -3.79 11.75
CA ASP A 44 -17.13 -3.47 12.09
C ASP A 44 -17.97 -3.50 10.79
N LYS A 45 -19.25 -3.79 10.94
CA LYS A 45 -20.15 -4.05 9.80
C LYS A 45 -20.57 -2.78 9.03
N ASP A 46 -20.16 -1.60 9.48
CA ASP A 46 -20.71 -0.31 9.03
C ASP A 46 -19.87 0.36 7.93
N TRP A 47 -19.30 -0.42 7.02
CA TRP A 47 -18.59 0.11 5.84
C TRP A 47 -19.49 0.07 4.62
N ASP A 48 -19.70 1.24 4.00
CA ASP A 48 -20.60 1.41 2.84
C ASP A 48 -19.94 0.93 1.56
N LYS A 49 -18.63 1.19 1.40
CA LYS A 49 -17.84 0.85 0.21
C LYS A 49 -16.42 0.46 0.56
N CYS A 50 -15.79 -0.33 -0.33
CA CYS A 50 -14.39 -0.70 -0.23
C CYS A 50 -13.64 -0.35 -1.51
N TYR A 51 -12.74 0.62 -1.44
CA TYR A 51 -11.75 0.85 -2.50
C TYR A 51 -10.53 -0.03 -2.28
N CYS A 52 -10.07 -0.69 -3.33
CA CYS A 52 -8.98 -1.67 -3.20
C CYS A 52 -7.94 -1.52 -4.30
N SER A 53 -6.67 -1.71 -3.94
CA SER A 53 -5.60 -1.89 -4.93
C SER A 53 -5.87 -3.11 -5.80
N ILE A 54 -5.58 -3.00 -7.10
CA ILE A 54 -5.71 -4.13 -8.06
C ILE A 54 -4.71 -5.27 -7.80
N LEU A 55 -3.68 -5.06 -6.98
CA LEU A 55 -2.68 -6.10 -6.74
C LEU A 55 -3.28 -7.31 -6.01
N PRO A 56 -2.95 -8.56 -6.42
CA PRO A 56 -3.63 -9.77 -5.94
C PRO A 56 -3.71 -9.88 -4.42
N ARG A 57 -2.64 -9.54 -3.71
CA ARG A 57 -2.59 -9.57 -2.24
C ARG A 57 -3.59 -8.63 -1.56
N ALA A 58 -3.84 -7.46 -2.16
CA ALA A 58 -4.83 -6.51 -1.64
C ALA A 58 -6.25 -6.97 -1.96
N MET A 59 -6.49 -7.44 -3.19
CA MET A 59 -7.79 -7.99 -3.62
C MET A 59 -8.20 -9.21 -2.77
N LYS A 60 -7.28 -10.16 -2.52
CA LYS A 60 -7.55 -11.29 -1.63
C LYS A 60 -7.90 -10.81 -0.22
N THR A 61 -7.14 -9.85 0.32
CA THR A 61 -7.43 -9.27 1.62
C THR A 61 -8.81 -8.63 1.66
N ALA A 62 -9.13 -7.76 0.68
CA ALA A 62 -10.42 -7.08 0.62
C ALA A 62 -11.59 -8.07 0.59
N ARG A 63 -11.53 -9.11 -0.25
CA ARG A 63 -12.56 -10.15 -0.35
C ARG A 63 -12.74 -10.98 0.93
N THR A 64 -11.68 -11.11 1.72
CA THR A 64 -11.75 -11.83 3.00
C THR A 64 -12.41 -11.01 4.10
N ILE A 65 -12.21 -9.68 4.11
CA ILE A 65 -12.64 -8.83 5.22
C ILE A 65 -13.90 -8.00 4.93
N TYR A 66 -14.32 -7.91 3.67
CA TYR A 66 -15.46 -7.09 3.25
C TYR A 66 -16.34 -7.84 2.26
N HIS A 67 -17.66 -7.84 2.50
CA HIS A 67 -18.64 -8.62 1.73
C HIS A 67 -19.55 -7.76 0.85
N GLY A 68 -19.37 -6.45 0.79
CA GLY A 68 -20.06 -5.55 -0.11
C GLY A 68 -19.28 -5.30 -1.41
N ASP A 69 -19.64 -4.22 -2.11
CA ASP A 69 -19.04 -3.85 -3.39
C ASP A 69 -17.60 -3.38 -3.23
N ILE A 70 -16.66 -4.09 -3.85
CA ILE A 70 -15.25 -3.74 -3.89
C ILE A 70 -14.94 -3.01 -5.20
N ILE A 71 -14.42 -1.80 -5.11
CA ILE A 71 -14.02 -0.96 -6.25
C ILE A 71 -12.50 -1.08 -6.45
N PRO A 72 -12.04 -1.91 -7.40
CA PRO A 72 -10.62 -2.06 -7.66
C PRO A 72 -10.07 -0.84 -8.42
N THR A 73 -8.88 -0.39 -8.03
CA THR A 73 -8.19 0.71 -8.71
C THR A 73 -6.67 0.54 -8.68
N ASP A 74 -6.01 0.83 -9.80
CA ASP A 74 -4.56 0.84 -9.89
C ASP A 74 -3.94 2.02 -9.13
N LYS A 75 -4.71 3.06 -8.87
CA LYS A 75 -4.28 4.25 -8.13
C LYS A 75 -3.94 3.95 -6.66
N LEU A 76 -4.42 2.84 -6.11
CA LEU A 76 -4.09 2.33 -4.77
C LEU A 76 -2.98 1.28 -4.76
N ARG A 77 -2.32 0.97 -5.91
CA ARG A 77 -1.21 0.03 -5.95
C ARG A 77 -0.03 0.49 -5.11
N GLU A 78 0.83 -0.45 -4.73
CA GLU A 78 2.07 -0.13 -4.01
C GLU A 78 3.03 0.71 -4.85
N ILE A 79 3.88 1.44 -4.18
CA ILE A 79 5.01 2.14 -4.80
C ILE A 79 5.96 1.08 -5.37
N PRO A 80 6.25 1.11 -6.68
CA PRO A 80 7.12 0.10 -7.30
C PRO A 80 8.47 -0.03 -6.60
N SER A 81 8.97 -1.24 -6.53
CA SER A 81 10.24 -1.55 -5.92
C SER A 81 11.19 -2.14 -6.96
N ALA A 82 12.30 -1.44 -7.22
CA ALA A 82 13.34 -1.88 -8.13
C ALA A 82 14.72 -1.60 -7.53
N ALA A 83 15.73 -2.36 -7.93
CA ALA A 83 17.11 -2.11 -7.53
C ALA A 83 17.56 -0.74 -8.03
N ALA A 84 18.16 0.06 -7.16
CA ALA A 84 18.58 1.43 -7.46
C ALA A 84 19.67 1.52 -8.56
N PHE A 85 20.43 0.44 -8.73
CA PHE A 85 21.48 0.29 -9.75
C PHE A 85 21.77 -1.19 -9.99
N LYS A 86 22.43 -1.50 -11.10
CA LYS A 86 22.90 -2.87 -11.39
C LYS A 86 24.14 -3.17 -10.55
N PHE A 87 24.07 -4.24 -9.77
CA PHE A 87 25.15 -4.64 -8.87
C PHE A 87 25.19 -6.16 -8.74
N LYS A 88 26.36 -6.77 -8.99
CA LYS A 88 26.52 -8.23 -9.02
C LYS A 88 26.77 -8.85 -7.63
N PHE A 89 27.24 -8.06 -6.66
CA PHE A 89 27.49 -8.54 -5.31
C PHE A 89 26.23 -8.55 -4.47
N PHE A 90 26.25 -9.36 -3.41
CA PHE A 90 25.13 -9.49 -2.48
C PHE A 90 25.12 -8.33 -1.49
N LEU A 91 24.00 -7.62 -1.44
CA LEU A 91 23.72 -6.60 -0.43
C LEU A 91 22.53 -7.04 0.44
N PRO A 92 22.46 -6.57 1.70
CA PRO A 92 21.31 -6.83 2.54
C PRO A 92 20.02 -6.31 1.90
N TYR A 93 18.93 -7.08 2.00
CA TYR A 93 17.62 -6.66 1.50
C TYR A 93 17.21 -5.26 1.99
N ASN A 94 17.42 -4.98 3.29
CA ASN A 94 17.05 -3.69 3.86
C ASN A 94 17.80 -2.51 3.20
N LEU A 95 19.06 -2.74 2.80
CA LEU A 95 19.82 -1.70 2.09
C LEU A 95 19.23 -1.46 0.70
N TRP A 96 18.86 -2.51 -0.05
CA TRP A 96 18.13 -2.35 -1.31
C TRP A 96 16.84 -1.57 -1.14
N ALA A 97 16.06 -1.88 -0.10
CA ALA A 97 14.81 -1.18 0.18
C ALA A 97 15.03 0.31 0.50
N ILE A 98 16.06 0.66 1.27
CA ILE A 98 16.43 2.05 1.58
C ILE A 98 16.86 2.78 0.30
N LEU A 99 17.74 2.19 -0.48
CA LEU A 99 18.24 2.77 -1.74
C LEU A 99 17.11 2.99 -2.74
N ASN A 100 16.19 2.01 -2.88
CA ASN A 100 15.01 2.17 -3.71
C ASN A 100 14.14 3.35 -3.25
N ARG A 101 13.92 3.51 -1.94
CA ARG A 101 13.15 4.65 -1.40
C ARG A 101 13.83 5.98 -1.64
N LEU A 102 15.16 6.03 -1.56
CA LEU A 102 15.93 7.23 -1.87
C LEU A 102 15.78 7.62 -3.34
N VAL A 103 15.99 6.66 -4.26
CA VAL A 103 15.83 6.84 -5.71
C VAL A 103 14.40 7.30 -6.05
N TRP A 104 13.38 6.66 -5.45
CA TRP A 104 11.99 7.05 -5.60
C TRP A 104 11.75 8.50 -5.11
N SER A 105 12.27 8.86 -3.95
CA SER A 105 12.07 10.20 -3.36
C SER A 105 12.71 11.31 -4.20
N LEU A 106 13.78 10.98 -4.92
CA LEU A 106 14.49 11.89 -5.82
C LEU A 106 13.91 11.89 -7.26
N ASN A 107 12.80 11.19 -7.51
CA ASN A 107 12.18 11.04 -8.84
C ASN A 107 13.14 10.53 -9.92
N ARG A 108 14.11 9.67 -9.56
CA ARG A 108 15.08 9.13 -10.52
C ARG A 108 14.44 8.11 -11.45
N PRO A 109 14.79 8.09 -12.76
CA PRO A 109 14.13 7.25 -13.78
C PRO A 109 14.37 5.74 -13.60
N VAL A 110 15.30 5.34 -12.75
CA VAL A 110 15.53 3.93 -12.40
C VAL A 110 14.30 3.30 -11.73
N ASN A 111 13.53 4.10 -10.99
CA ASN A 111 12.25 3.64 -10.45
C ASN A 111 11.15 3.94 -11.48
N PRO A 112 10.28 2.96 -11.84
CA PRO A 112 9.18 3.16 -12.80
C PRO A 112 8.23 4.29 -12.44
N GLU A 113 8.13 4.60 -11.14
CA GLU A 113 7.29 5.66 -10.61
C GLU A 113 8.03 6.42 -9.51
N GLY A 114 8.32 7.71 -9.74
CA GLY A 114 8.89 8.60 -8.73
C GLY A 114 7.83 9.16 -7.76
N LYS A 115 8.29 9.82 -6.71
CA LYS A 115 7.43 10.39 -5.65
C LYS A 115 6.34 11.32 -6.20
N SER A 116 6.67 12.15 -7.19
CA SER A 116 5.71 13.10 -7.78
C SER A 116 4.53 12.37 -8.42
N ARG A 117 4.78 11.35 -9.24
CA ARG A 117 3.71 10.55 -9.88
C ARG A 117 2.91 9.75 -8.85
N THR A 118 3.57 9.17 -7.85
CA THR A 118 2.90 8.49 -6.74
C THR A 118 1.96 9.44 -6.01
N SER A 119 2.43 10.63 -5.63
CA SER A 119 1.61 11.61 -4.94
C SER A 119 0.44 12.08 -5.80
N GLN A 120 0.66 12.30 -7.10
CA GLN A 120 -0.40 12.69 -8.03
C GLN A 120 -1.52 11.65 -8.07
N ARG A 121 -1.21 10.37 -8.39
CA ARG A 121 -2.23 9.33 -8.50
C ARG A 121 -2.99 9.07 -7.20
N ILE A 122 -2.29 9.19 -6.04
CA ILE A 122 -2.95 9.02 -4.75
C ILE A 122 -3.86 10.21 -4.43
N ASN A 123 -3.46 11.45 -4.75
CA ASN A 123 -4.36 12.60 -4.61
C ASN A 123 -5.61 12.43 -5.48
N GLU A 124 -5.47 12.02 -6.76
CA GLU A 124 -6.60 11.80 -7.67
C GLU A 124 -7.62 10.79 -7.10
N ILE A 125 -7.17 9.65 -6.57
CA ILE A 125 -8.12 8.68 -5.99
C ILE A 125 -8.69 9.18 -4.66
N MET A 126 -7.93 9.89 -3.84
CA MET A 126 -8.44 10.47 -2.61
C MET A 126 -9.47 11.56 -2.87
N ASP A 127 -9.29 12.38 -3.90
CA ASP A 127 -10.31 13.37 -4.32
C ASP A 127 -11.61 12.67 -4.78
N THR A 128 -11.49 11.56 -5.54
CA THR A 128 -12.65 10.71 -5.89
C THR A 128 -13.36 10.19 -4.65
N ILE A 129 -12.61 9.67 -3.67
CA ILE A 129 -13.13 9.13 -2.41
C ILE A 129 -13.81 10.23 -1.57
N PHE A 130 -13.26 11.42 -1.51
CA PHE A 130 -13.86 12.54 -0.77
C PHE A 130 -15.14 13.09 -1.42
N MET A 131 -15.33 12.89 -2.73
CA MET A 131 -16.54 13.26 -3.47
C MET A 131 -17.59 12.14 -3.44
N ASP A 132 -17.26 10.95 -2.94
CA ASP A 132 -18.21 9.86 -2.83
C ASP A 132 -19.30 10.21 -1.79
N SER A 133 -20.54 9.81 -2.06
CA SER A 133 -21.67 10.00 -1.16
C SER A 133 -21.64 9.06 0.07
N ALA A 134 -20.79 8.05 0.06
CA ALA A 134 -20.61 7.12 1.17
C ALA A 134 -19.95 7.82 2.37
N GLU A 135 -20.45 7.54 3.56
CA GLU A 135 -19.91 8.11 4.79
C GLU A 135 -18.80 7.27 5.42
N ASN A 136 -18.84 5.94 5.21
CA ASN A 136 -17.90 4.98 5.78
C ASN A 136 -17.19 4.22 4.65
N ILE A 137 -15.95 4.60 4.36
CA ILE A 137 -15.18 4.03 3.25
C ILE A 137 -13.99 3.25 3.77
N LEU A 138 -13.90 1.97 3.35
CA LEU A 138 -12.76 1.12 3.59
C LEU A 138 -11.77 1.23 2.43
N ILE A 139 -10.47 1.32 2.72
CA ILE A 139 -9.40 1.32 1.72
C ILE A 139 -8.43 0.19 2.04
N VAL A 140 -8.30 -0.76 1.11
CA VAL A 140 -7.33 -1.86 1.24
C VAL A 140 -6.17 -1.61 0.28
N SER A 141 -4.98 -1.43 0.85
CA SER A 141 -3.80 -1.01 0.09
C SER A 141 -2.50 -1.55 0.70
N HIS A 142 -1.41 -0.83 0.56
CA HIS A 142 -0.02 -1.23 0.84
C HIS A 142 0.67 -0.20 1.74
N ALA A 143 1.78 -0.61 2.35
CA ALA A 143 2.46 0.24 3.34
C ALA A 143 2.89 1.60 2.77
N GLY A 144 3.55 1.63 1.61
CA GLY A 144 4.01 2.88 1.01
C GLY A 144 2.86 3.81 0.62
N THR A 145 1.83 3.27 0.00
CA THR A 145 0.62 4.00 -0.37
C THR A 145 -0.14 4.52 0.85
N MET A 146 -0.24 3.73 1.93
CA MET A 146 -0.91 4.15 3.16
C MET A 146 -0.25 5.35 3.84
N TYR A 147 1.08 5.51 3.77
CA TYR A 147 1.74 6.73 4.29
C TYR A 147 1.30 7.99 3.54
N GLU A 148 1.19 7.90 2.21
CA GLU A 148 0.74 9.03 1.41
C GLU A 148 -0.75 9.34 1.68
N ILE A 149 -1.60 8.32 1.80
CA ILE A 149 -3.02 8.48 2.17
C ILE A 149 -3.14 9.11 3.56
N GLU A 150 -2.43 8.60 4.57
CA GLU A 150 -2.45 9.16 5.92
C GLU A 150 -2.08 10.65 5.92
N ARG A 151 -1.04 11.02 5.18
CA ARG A 151 -0.61 12.43 5.05
C ARG A 151 -1.71 13.31 4.44
N ILE A 152 -2.44 12.80 3.44
CA ILE A 152 -3.58 13.51 2.84
C ILE A 152 -4.71 13.65 3.84
N LEU A 153 -5.11 12.57 4.52
CA LEU A 153 -6.17 12.56 5.52
C LEU A 153 -5.91 13.59 6.63
N ARG A 154 -4.68 13.61 7.18
CA ARG A 154 -4.30 14.58 8.21
C ARG A 154 -4.36 16.02 7.72
N ARG A 155 -3.90 16.30 6.49
CA ARG A 155 -4.01 17.63 5.88
C ARG A 155 -5.46 18.07 5.65
N LYS A 156 -6.36 17.12 5.39
CA LYS A 156 -7.80 17.36 5.25
C LYS A 156 -8.55 17.44 6.60
N GLY A 157 -7.81 17.33 7.73
CA GLY A 157 -8.37 17.47 9.07
C GLY A 157 -8.94 16.18 9.69
N PHE A 158 -8.72 15.03 9.07
CA PHE A 158 -9.08 13.75 9.69
C PHE A 158 -8.19 13.45 10.88
N LYS A 159 -8.81 12.92 11.94
CA LYS A 159 -8.14 12.44 13.16
C LYS A 159 -8.13 10.92 13.17
N GLY A 160 -7.02 10.31 13.56
CA GLY A 160 -6.88 8.86 13.62
C GLY A 160 -5.53 8.43 14.21
N PRO A 161 -5.31 7.13 14.36
CA PRO A 161 -4.08 6.60 14.94
C PRO A 161 -2.86 6.96 14.07
N PHE A 162 -1.70 7.09 14.71
CA PHE A 162 -0.42 7.19 14.04
C PHE A 162 0.18 5.80 13.84
N PHE A 163 0.81 5.54 12.71
CA PHE A 163 1.58 4.32 12.52
C PHE A 163 2.98 4.61 11.95
N PHE A 164 3.98 4.11 12.61
CA PHE A 164 5.35 4.13 12.09
C PHE A 164 5.55 3.08 10.99
N LYS A 165 4.88 1.93 11.10
CA LYS A 165 4.85 0.86 10.10
C LYS A 165 3.48 0.18 10.15
N PRO A 166 2.63 0.36 9.14
CA PRO A 166 1.31 -0.27 9.15
C PRO A 166 1.46 -1.79 9.19
N ARG A 167 0.75 -2.43 10.13
CA ARG A 167 0.74 -3.89 10.28
C ARG A 167 -0.16 -4.51 9.21
N ASN A 168 0.25 -5.68 8.71
CA ASN A 168 -0.56 -6.44 7.77
C ASN A 168 -1.89 -6.87 8.41
N GLY A 169 -2.99 -6.73 7.68
CA GLY A 169 -4.31 -7.09 8.15
C GLY A 169 -4.77 -6.33 9.40
N LYS A 170 -4.31 -5.10 9.60
CA LYS A 170 -4.79 -4.25 10.70
C LYS A 170 -5.57 -3.06 10.14
N LEU A 171 -6.74 -2.80 10.73
CA LEU A 171 -7.58 -1.64 10.46
C LEU A 171 -7.07 -0.41 11.24
N TYR A 172 -7.01 0.72 10.54
CA TYR A 172 -6.70 2.04 11.08
C TYR A 172 -7.83 3.00 10.67
N ILE A 173 -8.56 3.55 11.65
CA ILE A 173 -9.73 4.39 11.41
C ILE A 173 -9.36 5.86 11.52
N TYR A 174 -9.82 6.64 10.55
CA TYR A 174 -9.67 8.10 10.49
C TYR A 174 -11.04 8.73 10.35
N GLU A 175 -11.33 9.73 11.15
CA GLU A 175 -12.63 10.38 11.20
C GLU A 175 -12.49 11.90 11.08
N LYS A 176 -13.45 12.49 10.37
CA LYS A 176 -13.65 13.93 10.29
C LYS A 176 -15.10 14.23 10.64
N LYS A 177 -15.27 15.01 11.70
CA LYS A 177 -16.57 15.59 12.07
C LYS A 177 -16.96 16.69 11.11
#